data_2e05e2e4b7e54a23c551dca46b78645d
#
_entry.id   2e05e2e4b7e54a23c551dca46b78645d
#
_cell.length_a   1.000
_cell.length_b   1.000
_cell.length_c   1.000
_cell.angle_alpha   90.00
_cell.angle_beta   90.00
_cell.angle_gamma   90.00
#
_symmetry.space_group_name_H-M   'P 1'
#
loop_
_entity.id
_entity.type
_entity.pdbx_description
1 polymer ?
#
loop_
_entity_poly.entity_id
_entity_poly.type
_entity_poly.pdbx_seq_one_letter_code
_entity_poly.pdbx_strand_id
1 'polypeptide(L)'
;MYEGQHYAGSLERNKQDNSETRQYLLTDINLNIPNGTILMISNKDNVEIPWMIYYLENIKASGYNRYIVLKMTHLLRWTARDGSEQESYAYMYGQEDNMLKNEIRSRSRMDTIYEENLKLSFFVMPTNGNLKIDDYFIIGEKPLQEYYRVTGFDI
;
A
#
# COMPACT_ATOMS: atom_id res chain seq x y z
N MET A 1 -16.61 2.32 -4.05
CA MET A 1 -16.15 1.91 -5.39
C MET A 1 -16.60 2.97 -6.38
N TYR A 2 -15.69 3.61 -7.07
CA TYR A 2 -16.00 4.59 -8.10
C TYR A 2 -16.07 3.90 -9.45
N GLU A 3 -17.07 3.04 -9.62
CA GLU A 3 -17.27 2.37 -10.90
C GLU A 3 -17.51 3.39 -11.99
N GLY A 4 -16.68 3.39 -13.02
CA GLY A 4 -16.84 4.17 -14.24
C GLY A 4 -16.34 5.62 -14.20
N GLN A 5 -15.67 6.07 -13.13
CA GLN A 5 -15.01 7.37 -13.17
C GLN A 5 -13.60 7.26 -13.77
N HIS A 6 -13.37 8.02 -14.83
CA HIS A 6 -12.07 8.10 -15.50
C HIS A 6 -11.45 9.48 -15.24
N TYR A 7 -10.17 9.45 -14.85
CA TYR A 7 -9.40 10.66 -14.59
C TYR A 7 -8.25 10.76 -15.60
N ALA A 8 -7.98 11.97 -16.04
CA ALA A 8 -6.76 12.24 -16.81
C ALA A 8 -5.60 12.51 -15.87
N GLY A 9 -4.48 11.84 -16.10
CA GLY A 9 -3.26 12.02 -15.32
C GLY A 9 -2.07 11.33 -15.96
N SER A 10 -0.88 11.56 -15.42
CA SER A 10 0.33 10.90 -15.85
C SER A 10 1.14 10.39 -14.67
N LEU A 11 1.69 9.19 -14.79
CA LEU A 11 2.66 8.66 -13.85
C LEU A 11 4.06 9.09 -14.23
N GLU A 12 4.80 9.59 -13.24
CA GLU A 12 6.21 9.96 -13.38
C GLU A 12 7.05 9.26 -12.30
N ARG A 13 8.20 8.75 -12.73
CA ARG A 13 9.17 8.21 -11.78
C ARG A 13 9.82 9.31 -10.97
N ASN A 14 9.98 9.07 -9.69
CA ASN A 14 10.83 9.91 -8.86
C ASN A 14 12.29 9.65 -9.25
N LYS A 15 12.93 10.66 -9.83
CA LYS A 15 14.34 10.57 -10.26
C LYS A 15 15.32 10.35 -9.11
N GLN A 16 14.93 10.70 -7.89
CA GLN A 16 15.77 10.55 -6.70
C GLN A 16 15.64 9.16 -6.06
N ASP A 17 14.47 8.55 -6.15
CA ASP A 17 14.16 7.27 -5.50
C ASP A 17 14.29 6.08 -6.48
N ASN A 18 14.17 6.32 -7.77
CA ASN A 18 14.19 5.30 -8.84
C ASN A 18 13.34 4.05 -8.56
N SER A 19 12.36 4.18 -7.68
CA SER A 19 11.45 3.10 -7.28
C SER A 19 10.39 2.86 -8.35
N GLU A 20 10.20 1.59 -8.73
CA GLU A 20 9.09 1.22 -9.62
C GLU A 20 7.75 1.13 -8.90
N THR A 21 7.75 1.07 -7.58
CA THR A 21 6.57 0.87 -6.75
C THR A 21 6.06 2.13 -6.08
N ARG A 22 6.85 3.20 -6.08
CA ARG A 22 6.50 4.52 -5.56
C ARG A 22 6.78 5.56 -6.62
N GLN A 23 5.73 6.20 -7.10
CA GLN A 23 5.81 7.17 -8.21
C GLN A 23 5.01 8.42 -7.90
N TYR A 24 5.11 9.41 -8.78
CA TYR A 24 4.27 10.59 -8.79
C TYR A 24 3.12 10.41 -9.77
N LEU A 25 1.92 10.78 -9.34
CA LEU A 25 0.77 10.96 -10.22
C LEU A 25 0.49 12.45 -10.37
N LEU A 26 0.56 12.93 -11.58
CA LEU A 26 0.21 14.31 -11.94
C LEU A 26 -1.22 14.36 -12.46
N THR A 27 -2.02 15.24 -11.89
CA THR A 27 -3.40 15.45 -12.30
C THR A 27 -3.73 16.93 -12.43
N ASP A 28 -4.90 17.23 -13.00
CA ASP A 28 -5.43 18.60 -12.98
C ASP A 28 -5.52 19.13 -11.54
N ILE A 29 -5.21 20.42 -11.36
CA ILE A 29 -5.19 21.07 -10.05
C ILE A 29 -6.56 21.08 -9.36
N ASN A 30 -7.63 20.99 -10.13
CA ASN A 30 -8.99 20.95 -9.59
C ASN A 30 -9.46 19.56 -9.21
N LEU A 31 -8.67 18.52 -9.54
CA LEU A 31 -9.01 17.15 -9.24
C LEU A 31 -8.50 16.77 -7.83
N ASN A 32 -9.43 16.60 -6.91
CA ASN A 32 -9.15 16.15 -5.54
C ASN A 32 -9.45 14.66 -5.41
N ILE A 33 -8.37 13.88 -5.20
CA ILE A 33 -8.50 12.44 -4.97
C ILE A 33 -8.13 12.15 -3.51
N PRO A 34 -9.03 11.56 -2.70
CA PRO A 34 -8.74 11.28 -1.30
C PRO A 34 -7.57 10.27 -1.13
N ASN A 35 -6.80 10.45 -0.05
CA ASN A 35 -5.80 9.46 0.36
C ASN A 35 -6.47 8.09 0.59
N GLY A 36 -5.78 7.02 0.20
CA GLY A 36 -6.30 5.66 0.29
C GLY A 36 -7.17 5.22 -0.90
N THR A 37 -7.45 6.12 -1.86
CA THR A 37 -8.18 5.75 -3.08
C THR A 37 -7.32 4.81 -3.93
N ILE A 38 -7.90 3.71 -4.39
CA ILE A 38 -7.26 2.80 -5.34
C ILE A 38 -7.65 3.20 -6.76
N LEU A 39 -6.64 3.45 -7.57
CA LEU A 39 -6.77 3.76 -8.99
C LEU A 39 -6.26 2.58 -9.81
N MET A 40 -7.02 2.20 -10.83
CA MET A 40 -6.56 1.25 -11.84
C MET A 40 -5.91 2.03 -12.98
N ILE A 41 -4.60 1.86 -13.16
CA ILE A 41 -3.83 2.58 -14.17
C ILE A 41 -3.29 1.59 -15.19
N SER A 42 -3.64 1.80 -16.46
CA SER A 42 -3.16 0.95 -17.55
C SER A 42 -1.68 1.21 -17.85
N ASN A 43 -0.92 0.15 -17.96
CA ASN A 43 0.47 0.22 -18.43
C ASN A 43 0.55 0.22 -19.97
N LYS A 44 1.76 0.19 -20.51
CA LYS A 44 2.02 0.17 -21.96
C LYS A 44 1.41 -1.03 -22.69
N ASP A 45 1.19 -2.12 -21.96
CA ASP A 45 0.62 -3.37 -22.49
C ASP A 45 -0.91 -3.45 -22.30
N ASN A 46 -1.55 -2.33 -21.94
CA ASN A 46 -2.97 -2.24 -21.59
C ASN A 46 -3.40 -3.14 -20.43
N VAL A 47 -2.47 -3.46 -19.52
CA VAL A 47 -2.76 -4.15 -18.28
C VAL A 47 -3.05 -3.13 -17.18
N GLU A 48 -4.20 -3.24 -16.55
CA GLU A 48 -4.57 -2.41 -15.41
C GLU A 48 -3.86 -2.83 -14.16
N ILE A 49 -3.18 -1.89 -13.52
CA ILE A 49 -2.42 -2.09 -12.29
C ILE A 49 -3.02 -1.20 -11.19
N PRO A 50 -3.30 -1.77 -10.00
CA PRO A 50 -3.80 -0.98 -8.90
C PRO A 50 -2.70 -0.12 -8.27
N TRP A 51 -3.00 1.16 -8.09
CA TRP A 51 -2.18 2.14 -7.40
C TRP A 51 -3.00 2.81 -6.31
N MET A 52 -2.42 3.00 -5.13
CA MET A 52 -3.07 3.73 -4.05
C MET A 52 -2.54 5.16 -3.96
N ILE A 53 -3.44 6.12 -3.84
CA ILE A 53 -3.10 7.49 -3.45
C ILE A 53 -2.61 7.46 -2.00
N TYR A 54 -1.33 7.76 -1.81
CA TYR A 54 -0.75 7.81 -0.47
C TYR A 54 -0.95 9.18 0.17
N TYR A 55 -0.49 10.22 -0.50
CA TYR A 55 -0.79 11.60 -0.11
C TYR A 55 -0.56 12.60 -1.25
N LEU A 56 -1.20 13.77 -1.11
CA LEU A 56 -0.97 14.91 -1.98
C LEU A 56 0.30 15.64 -1.53
N GLU A 57 1.26 15.76 -2.42
CA GLU A 57 2.44 16.58 -2.20
C GLU A 57 2.09 18.03 -2.54
N ASN A 58 2.16 18.92 -1.56
CA ASN A 58 1.74 20.30 -1.72
C ASN A 58 2.80 21.14 -2.46
N ILE A 59 2.70 21.19 -3.80
CA ILE A 59 3.57 22.02 -4.65
C ILE A 59 2.77 23.20 -5.18
N LYS A 60 2.93 24.34 -4.54
CA LYS A 60 2.16 25.55 -4.83
C LYS A 60 2.45 26.20 -6.19
N ALA A 61 3.46 25.77 -6.94
CA ALA A 61 3.99 26.53 -8.09
C ALA A 61 3.81 25.89 -9.46
N SER A 62 3.23 24.67 -9.55
CA SER A 62 3.29 23.87 -10.77
C SER A 62 2.05 23.87 -11.64
N GLY A 63 0.91 24.41 -11.16
CA GLY A 63 -0.36 24.40 -11.89
C GLY A 63 -1.04 23.03 -12.01
N TYR A 64 -0.52 22.01 -11.33
CA TYR A 64 -1.09 20.66 -11.25
C TYR A 64 -0.96 20.09 -9.84
N ASN A 65 -1.78 19.09 -9.54
CA ASN A 65 -1.62 18.30 -8.32
C ASN A 65 -0.59 17.20 -8.54
N ARG A 66 0.30 16.99 -7.57
CA ARG A 66 1.24 15.89 -7.56
C ARG A 66 0.97 15.01 -6.34
N TYR A 67 0.53 13.81 -6.61
CA TYR A 67 0.30 12.79 -5.58
C TYR A 67 1.47 11.82 -5.53
N ILE A 68 1.81 11.40 -4.32
CA ILE A 68 2.61 10.19 -4.14
C ILE A 68 1.67 9.00 -4.22
N VAL A 69 1.97 8.05 -5.11
CA VAL A 69 1.20 6.83 -5.31
C VAL A 69 2.06 5.60 -5.09
N LEU A 70 1.46 4.58 -4.52
CA LEU A 70 2.10 3.30 -4.25
C LEU A 70 1.48 2.22 -5.13
N LYS A 71 2.32 1.47 -5.85
CA LYS A 71 1.89 0.31 -6.61
C LYS A 71 1.45 -0.79 -5.66
N MET A 72 0.20 -1.22 -5.77
CA MET A 72 -0.32 -2.30 -4.94
C MET A 72 0.22 -3.64 -5.45
N THR A 73 1.07 -4.27 -4.65
CA THR A 73 1.80 -5.48 -5.04
C THR A 73 1.08 -6.77 -4.64
N HIS A 74 0.15 -6.67 -3.70
CA HIS A 74 -0.52 -7.83 -3.12
C HIS A 74 -2.02 -7.60 -2.95
N LEU A 75 -2.77 -8.67 -3.02
CA LEU A 75 -4.17 -8.72 -2.63
C LEU A 75 -4.28 -9.54 -1.34
N LEU A 76 -4.71 -8.87 -0.26
CA LEU A 76 -4.95 -9.50 1.03
C LEU A 76 -6.40 -9.97 1.10
N ARG A 77 -6.62 -11.18 1.63
CA ARG A 77 -7.95 -11.74 1.87
C ARG A 77 -8.06 -12.22 3.31
N TRP A 78 -9.15 -11.93 3.97
CA TRP A 78 -9.42 -12.39 5.33
C TRP A 78 -10.91 -12.54 5.57
N THR A 79 -11.24 -13.28 6.61
CA THR A 79 -12.61 -13.36 7.11
C THR A 79 -12.75 -12.42 8.30
N ALA A 80 -13.65 -11.45 8.21
CA ALA A 80 -13.94 -10.55 9.31
C ALA A 80 -14.64 -11.29 10.47
N ARG A 81 -14.67 -10.67 11.65
CA ARG A 81 -15.26 -11.28 12.85
C ARG A 81 -16.75 -11.56 12.74
N ASP A 82 -17.45 -10.85 11.85
CA ASP A 82 -18.86 -11.10 11.51
C ASP A 82 -19.07 -12.26 10.52
N GLY A 83 -17.98 -12.91 10.07
CA GLY A 83 -17.97 -14.00 9.11
C GLY A 83 -17.94 -13.56 7.63
N SER A 84 -17.94 -12.27 7.35
CA SER A 84 -17.88 -11.77 5.97
C SER A 84 -16.47 -11.90 5.38
N GLU A 85 -16.40 -12.32 4.12
CA GLU A 85 -15.15 -12.35 3.35
C GLU A 85 -14.76 -10.92 2.94
N GLN A 86 -13.51 -10.57 3.21
CA GLN A 86 -12.95 -9.26 2.93
C GLN A 86 -11.71 -9.39 2.07
N GLU A 87 -11.47 -8.38 1.24
CA GLU A 87 -10.23 -8.26 0.47
C GLU A 87 -9.78 -6.80 0.37
N SER A 88 -8.50 -6.59 0.24
CA SER A 88 -7.92 -5.27 -0.02
C SER A 88 -6.59 -5.39 -0.74
N TYR A 89 -6.34 -4.48 -1.67
CA TYR A 89 -5.00 -4.29 -2.20
C TYR A 89 -4.08 -3.72 -1.15
N ALA A 90 -2.82 -4.14 -1.18
CA ALA A 90 -1.78 -3.66 -0.28
C ALA A 90 -0.43 -3.49 -0.99
N TYR A 91 0.35 -2.55 -0.51
CA TYR A 91 1.76 -2.41 -0.82
C TYR A 91 2.57 -3.08 0.28
N MET A 92 3.40 -4.05 -0.10
CA MET A 92 4.29 -4.72 0.85
C MET A 92 5.66 -4.05 0.82
N TYR A 93 6.11 -3.55 1.97
CA TYR A 93 7.49 -3.12 2.14
C TYR A 93 8.40 -4.34 2.19
N GLY A 94 9.37 -4.36 1.29
CA GLY A 94 10.39 -5.39 1.28
C GLY A 94 11.27 -5.35 2.54
N GLN A 95 11.87 -6.47 2.87
CA GLN A 95 12.84 -6.56 3.99
C GLN A 95 14.10 -5.70 3.80
N GLU A 96 14.25 -5.11 2.62
CA GLU A 96 15.41 -4.30 2.22
C GLU A 96 15.30 -2.83 2.59
N ASP A 97 14.14 -2.37 3.08
CA ASP A 97 14.00 -0.99 3.54
C ASP A 97 14.63 -0.82 4.93
N ASN A 98 15.92 -0.49 4.92
CA ASN A 98 16.74 -0.33 6.13
C ASN A 98 16.22 0.78 7.06
N MET A 99 15.53 1.79 6.54
CA MET A 99 14.97 2.86 7.37
C MET A 99 13.81 2.37 8.22
N LEU A 100 12.91 1.62 7.63
CA LEU A 100 11.77 1.04 8.36
C LEU A 100 12.23 0.01 9.39
N LYS A 101 13.19 -0.84 9.04
CA LYS A 101 13.82 -1.80 9.97
C LYS A 101 14.41 -1.11 11.20
N ASN A 102 15.10 0.00 11.00
CA ASN A 102 15.71 0.75 12.10
C ASN A 102 14.66 1.43 12.98
N GLU A 103 13.61 1.97 12.41
CA GLU A 103 12.52 2.59 13.13
C GLU A 103 11.77 1.60 14.02
N ILE A 104 11.54 0.41 13.51
CA ILE A 104 10.86 -0.67 14.23
C ILE A 104 11.75 -1.26 15.33
N ARG A 105 13.03 -1.48 15.06
CA ARG A 105 13.98 -1.91 16.07
C ARG A 105 14.12 -0.92 17.24
N SER A 106 14.01 0.38 16.96
CA SER A 106 14.05 1.41 18.00
C SER A 106 12.76 1.48 18.82
N ARG A 107 11.61 1.12 18.25
CA ARG A 107 10.32 1.11 18.94
C ARG A 107 10.03 -0.19 19.69
N SER A 108 10.50 -1.32 19.19
CA SER A 108 10.34 -2.61 19.86
C SER A 108 11.54 -2.91 20.73
N ARG A 109 11.40 -2.71 22.05
CA ARG A 109 12.32 -3.25 23.06
C ARG A 109 12.09 -4.76 23.26
N MET A 110 11.84 -5.49 22.20
CA MET A 110 11.70 -6.93 22.29
C MET A 110 13.07 -7.58 22.37
N ASP A 111 13.21 -8.54 23.29
CA ASP A 111 14.41 -9.36 23.45
C ASP A 111 14.90 -9.88 22.09
N THR A 112 16.16 -9.65 21.82
CA THR A 112 16.88 -10.04 20.61
C THR A 112 16.73 -11.52 20.19
N ILE A 113 16.35 -12.39 21.10
CA ILE A 113 16.15 -13.82 20.87
C ILE A 113 14.90 -14.12 20.03
N TYR A 114 13.89 -13.25 20.07
CA TYR A 114 12.68 -13.40 19.26
C TYR A 114 12.77 -12.77 17.87
N GLU A 115 13.67 -11.81 17.67
CA GLU A 115 13.82 -11.08 16.41
C GLU A 115 14.39 -11.94 15.28
N GLU A 116 15.22 -12.93 15.58
CA GLU A 116 15.87 -13.78 14.57
C GLU A 116 14.90 -14.76 13.89
N ASN A 117 13.76 -15.06 14.52
CA ASN A 117 12.80 -16.06 14.02
C ASN A 117 11.47 -15.45 13.51
N LEU A 118 11.22 -14.16 13.75
CA LEU A 118 10.01 -13.49 13.29
C LEU A 118 10.27 -12.75 11.98
N LYS A 119 9.73 -13.26 10.88
CA LYS A 119 9.61 -12.50 9.64
C LYS A 119 8.50 -11.47 9.81
N LEU A 120 8.88 -10.25 10.14
CA LEU A 120 7.95 -9.12 10.14
C LEU A 120 7.84 -8.56 8.72
N SER A 121 6.63 -8.45 8.24
CA SER A 121 6.30 -7.81 6.98
C SER A 121 5.38 -6.62 7.23
N PHE A 122 5.58 -5.55 6.47
CA PHE A 122 4.80 -4.33 6.58
C PHE A 122 3.97 -4.14 5.34
N PHE A 123 2.70 -3.86 5.54
CA PHE A 123 1.75 -3.60 4.48
C PHE A 123 1.14 -2.21 4.65
N VAL A 124 1.07 -1.48 3.55
CA VAL A 124 0.29 -0.25 3.46
C VAL A 124 -0.95 -0.56 2.65
N MET A 125 -2.10 -0.25 3.22
CA MET A 125 -3.39 -0.50 2.61
C MET A 125 -4.36 0.62 2.96
N PRO A 126 -5.46 0.78 2.21
CA PRO A 126 -6.54 1.66 2.62
C PRO A 126 -7.07 1.28 4.01
N THR A 127 -7.41 2.27 4.84
CA THR A 127 -7.97 2.02 6.17
C THR A 127 -9.20 1.13 6.08
N ASN A 128 -9.18 0.03 6.82
CA ASN A 128 -10.28 -0.92 6.87
C ASN A 128 -10.58 -1.33 8.31
N GLY A 129 -11.75 -0.92 8.81
CA GLY A 129 -12.20 -1.21 10.17
C GLY A 129 -12.50 -2.68 10.45
N ASN A 130 -12.58 -3.53 9.42
CA ASN A 130 -12.86 -4.96 9.56
C ASN A 130 -11.60 -5.81 9.81
N LEU A 131 -10.42 -5.22 9.77
CA LEU A 131 -9.16 -5.89 10.11
C LEU A 131 -8.71 -5.43 11.50
N LYS A 132 -8.44 -6.36 12.39
CA LYS A 132 -8.06 -6.13 13.79
C LYS A 132 -6.74 -6.81 14.13
N ILE A 133 -6.13 -6.39 15.23
CA ILE A 133 -4.99 -7.10 15.81
C ILE A 133 -5.39 -8.55 16.11
N ASP A 134 -4.49 -9.46 15.84
CA ASP A 134 -4.66 -10.93 15.93
C ASP A 134 -5.52 -11.56 14.85
N ASP A 135 -6.09 -10.80 13.93
CA ASP A 135 -6.69 -11.37 12.72
C ASP A 135 -5.61 -11.95 11.79
N TYR A 136 -6.03 -12.90 10.97
CA TYR A 136 -5.17 -13.51 9.96
C TYR A 136 -5.64 -13.13 8.57
N PHE A 137 -4.71 -12.83 7.69
CA PHE A 137 -4.99 -12.67 6.28
C PHE A 137 -4.13 -13.59 5.43
N ILE A 138 -4.58 -13.82 4.21
CA ILE A 138 -3.99 -14.75 3.26
C ILE A 138 -3.53 -13.97 2.03
N ILE A 139 -2.34 -14.30 1.53
CA ILE A 139 -1.83 -13.83 0.25
C ILE A 139 -1.59 -15.02 -0.65
N GLY A 140 -1.96 -14.88 -1.92
CA GLY A 140 -1.73 -15.88 -2.95
C GLY A 140 -2.82 -16.94 -3.07
N GLU A 141 -2.60 -17.87 -3.97
CA GLU A 141 -3.51 -18.98 -4.30
C GLU A 141 -2.89 -20.31 -3.89
N LYS A 142 -3.77 -21.27 -3.57
CA LYS A 142 -3.30 -22.64 -3.29
C LYS A 142 -2.52 -23.22 -4.47
N PRO A 143 -1.41 -23.93 -4.25
CA PRO A 143 -0.83 -24.37 -2.96
C PRO A 143 0.15 -23.37 -2.34
N LEU A 144 0.38 -22.20 -2.94
CA LEU A 144 1.39 -21.23 -2.54
C LEU A 144 0.85 -20.08 -1.67
N GLN A 145 -0.16 -20.37 -0.85
CA GLN A 145 -0.72 -19.38 0.08
C GLN A 145 0.25 -19.07 1.22
N GLU A 146 0.37 -17.80 1.53
CA GLU A 146 1.06 -17.31 2.71
C GLU A 146 0.06 -16.74 3.72
N TYR A 147 0.28 -17.04 5.00
CA TYR A 147 -0.57 -16.59 6.09
C TYR A 147 0.18 -15.60 6.96
N TYR A 148 -0.48 -14.50 7.29
CA TYR A 148 0.06 -13.44 8.14
C TYR A 148 -0.90 -13.14 9.28
N ARG A 149 -0.35 -12.93 10.47
CA ARG A 149 -1.10 -12.44 11.63
C ARG A 149 -0.85 -10.96 11.80
N VAL A 150 -1.91 -10.19 12.00
CA VAL A 150 -1.83 -8.77 12.29
C VAL A 150 -1.31 -8.58 13.71
N THR A 151 -0.16 -7.96 13.86
CA THR A 151 0.46 -7.70 15.17
C THR A 151 0.31 -6.25 15.63
N GLY A 152 0.01 -5.34 14.73
CA GLY A 152 -0.21 -3.94 15.04
C GLY A 152 -0.56 -3.12 13.81
N PHE A 153 -0.98 -1.89 14.08
CA PHE A 153 -1.22 -0.87 13.07
C PHE A 153 -0.39 0.37 13.38
N ASP A 154 0.14 0.98 12.36
CA ASP A 154 0.70 2.33 12.40
C ASP A 154 -0.27 3.27 11.66
N ILE A 155 -0.85 4.17 12.40
CA ILE A 155 -1.86 5.09 11.88
C ILE A 155 -1.26 6.50 11.78
#